data_5c6891c223d046bdb0d79a53d6a860cc
#
_entry.id   5c6891c223d046bdb0d79a53d6a860cc
#
_cell.length_a   1.000
_cell.length_b   1.000
_cell.length_c   1.000
_cell.angle_alpha   90.00
_cell.angle_beta   90.00
_cell.angle_gamma   90.00
#
_symmetry.space_group_name_H-M   'P 1'
#
loop_
_entity.id
_entity.type
_entity.pdbx_description
1 polymer ?
#
loop_
_entity_poly.entity_id
_entity_poly.type
_entity_poly.pdbx_seq_one_letter_code
_entity_poly.pdbx_strand_id
1 'polypeptide(L)'
;MLFRSPAYLGKFLHSEMAVDPSAIARRVSCPVLVVIGEKDAQVSPERDARRLEQALAGRKGSVHRLVVVPGASHNLKMVKSDADAGFVGPLAAAAEEAIVGWTAQRLNGD
;
A
#
# COMPACT_ATOMS: atom_id res chain seq x y z
N MET A 1 11.76 -15.45 -20.17
CA MET A 1 11.94 -14.06 -19.67
C MET A 1 12.23 -13.14 -20.84
N LEU A 2 11.52 -12.07 -20.93
CA LEU A 2 11.75 -11.07 -21.97
C LEU A 2 12.84 -10.11 -21.52
N PHE A 3 13.88 -10.00 -22.31
CA PHE A 3 14.92 -9.00 -22.09
C PHE A 3 14.43 -7.66 -22.64
N ARG A 4 14.42 -6.66 -21.80
CA ARG A 4 14.06 -5.32 -22.23
C ARG A 4 15.34 -4.54 -22.52
N SER A 5 15.29 -3.71 -23.55
CA SER A 5 16.43 -2.89 -23.90
C SER A 5 16.72 -1.89 -22.76
N PRO A 6 17.97 -1.46 -22.59
CA PRO A 6 18.29 -0.41 -21.61
C PRO A 6 17.49 0.87 -21.82
N ALA A 7 17.19 1.22 -23.06
CA ALA A 7 16.37 2.41 -23.38
C ALA A 7 14.94 2.25 -22.85
N TYR A 8 14.35 1.05 -23.01
CA TYR A 8 13.01 0.77 -22.47
C TYR A 8 13.02 0.85 -20.95
N LEU A 9 14.00 0.23 -20.32
CA LEU A 9 14.12 0.24 -18.86
C LEU A 9 14.29 1.65 -18.33
N GLY A 10 15.10 2.48 -19.00
CA GLY A 10 15.29 3.87 -18.63
C GLY A 10 14.00 4.68 -18.71
N LYS A 11 13.22 4.50 -19.76
CA LYS A 11 11.92 5.15 -19.91
C LYS A 11 10.93 4.69 -18.85
N PHE A 12 10.92 3.40 -18.53
CA PHE A 12 10.07 2.84 -17.49
C PHE A 12 10.40 3.46 -16.13
N LEU A 13 11.69 3.46 -15.77
CA LEU A 13 12.14 4.03 -14.49
C LEU A 13 11.84 5.52 -14.40
N HIS A 14 12.06 6.27 -15.47
CA HIS A 14 11.74 7.69 -15.51
C HIS A 14 10.25 7.93 -15.29
N SER A 15 9.41 7.14 -15.95
CA SER A 15 7.96 7.23 -15.80
C SER A 15 7.52 6.97 -14.36
N GLU A 16 8.09 5.92 -13.72
CA GLU A 16 7.79 5.59 -12.33
C GLU A 16 8.25 6.70 -11.37
N MET A 17 9.42 7.26 -11.61
CA MET A 17 9.98 8.31 -10.76
C MET A 17 9.28 9.66 -10.94
N ALA A 18 8.62 9.87 -12.08
CA ALA A 18 7.87 11.09 -12.34
C ALA A 18 6.51 11.11 -11.63
N VAL A 19 6.03 9.95 -11.16
CA VAL A 19 4.76 9.85 -10.43
C VAL A 19 4.97 10.25 -8.98
N ASP A 20 4.16 11.20 -8.50
CA ASP A 20 4.13 11.57 -7.09
C ASP A 20 2.84 11.03 -6.47
N PRO A 21 2.91 9.91 -5.71
CA PRO A 21 1.72 9.32 -5.10
C PRO A 21 0.99 10.27 -4.16
N SER A 22 1.73 11.13 -3.46
CA SER A 22 1.12 12.10 -2.54
C SER A 22 0.29 13.14 -3.28
N ALA A 23 0.79 13.63 -4.43
CA ALA A 23 0.05 14.58 -5.25
C ALA A 23 -1.22 13.95 -5.82
N ILE A 24 -1.14 12.70 -6.26
CA ILE A 24 -2.30 11.95 -6.75
C ILE A 24 -3.30 11.72 -5.63
N ALA A 25 -2.84 11.30 -4.46
CA ALA A 25 -3.69 11.03 -3.30
C ALA A 25 -4.53 12.24 -2.91
N ARG A 26 -3.96 13.44 -2.96
CA ARG A 26 -4.68 14.67 -2.65
C ARG A 26 -5.85 14.96 -3.59
N ARG A 27 -5.83 14.34 -4.78
CA ARG A 27 -6.88 14.53 -5.81
C ARG A 27 -7.96 13.44 -5.76
N VAL A 28 -7.74 12.38 -5.00
CA VAL A 28 -8.72 11.29 -4.86
C VAL A 28 -9.85 11.76 -3.95
N SER A 29 -11.08 11.64 -4.39
CA SER A 29 -12.24 12.17 -3.66
C SER A 29 -13.02 11.12 -2.87
N CYS A 30 -12.76 9.83 -3.11
CA CYS A 30 -13.46 8.74 -2.41
C CYS A 30 -12.76 8.37 -1.09
N PRO A 31 -13.44 7.62 -0.21
CA PRO A 31 -12.79 7.03 0.96
C PRO A 31 -11.64 6.11 0.55
N VAL A 32 -10.54 6.14 1.31
CA VAL A 32 -9.33 5.38 0.97
C VAL A 32 -8.85 4.60 2.19
N LEU A 33 -8.62 3.31 2.00
CA LEU A 33 -7.94 2.46 2.96
C LEU A 33 -6.55 2.12 2.42
N VAL A 34 -5.53 2.38 3.23
CA VAL A 34 -4.14 1.99 2.93
C VAL A 34 -3.78 0.85 3.86
N VAL A 35 -3.40 -0.29 3.29
CA VAL A 35 -2.97 -1.46 4.07
C VAL A 35 -1.56 -1.79 3.65
N ILE A 36 -0.66 -1.87 4.60
CA ILE A 36 0.75 -2.15 4.33
C ILE A 36 1.29 -3.11 5.38
N GLY A 37 2.18 -4.01 4.96
CA GLY A 37 2.87 -4.91 5.88
C GLY A 37 3.99 -4.21 6.63
N GLU A 38 4.09 -4.44 7.92
CA GLU A 38 5.17 -3.88 8.74
C GLU A 38 6.54 -4.25 8.20
N LYS A 39 6.68 -5.45 7.65
CA LYS A 39 7.93 -5.98 7.10
C LYS A 39 8.02 -5.84 5.58
N ASP A 40 7.31 -4.88 5.03
CA ASP A 40 7.38 -4.58 3.61
C ASP A 40 8.79 -4.08 3.27
N ALA A 41 9.49 -4.83 2.41
CA ALA A 41 10.84 -4.50 1.99
C ALA A 41 10.90 -3.60 0.75
N GLN A 42 9.76 -3.38 0.11
CA GLN A 42 9.67 -2.58 -1.12
C GLN A 42 9.15 -1.17 -0.87
N VAL A 43 8.23 -1.02 0.06
CA VAL A 43 7.64 0.27 0.43
C VAL A 43 7.78 0.44 1.93
N SER A 44 8.32 1.56 2.37
CA SER A 44 8.52 1.80 3.79
C SER A 44 7.23 2.23 4.47
N PRO A 45 6.72 1.46 5.46
CA PRO A 45 5.55 1.89 6.22
C PRO A 45 5.76 3.22 6.93
N GLU A 46 6.95 3.43 7.49
CA GLU A 46 7.26 4.61 8.29
C GLU A 46 7.42 5.87 7.46
N ARG A 47 7.96 5.73 6.25
CA ARG A 47 8.24 6.87 5.40
C ARG A 47 7.18 7.04 4.31
N ASP A 48 6.97 6.00 3.50
CA ASP A 48 6.14 6.13 2.30
C ASP A 48 4.65 6.06 2.62
N ALA A 49 4.24 5.12 3.46
CA ALA A 49 2.84 5.01 3.86
C ALA A 49 2.40 6.21 4.70
N ARG A 50 3.27 6.72 5.56
CA ARG A 50 2.97 7.93 6.35
C ARG A 50 2.81 9.15 5.47
N ARG A 51 3.62 9.30 4.43
CA ARG A 51 3.46 10.39 3.46
C ARG A 51 2.12 10.32 2.76
N LEU A 52 1.73 9.11 2.35
CA LEU A 52 0.44 8.90 1.71
C LEU A 52 -0.70 9.24 2.66
N GLU A 53 -0.62 8.79 3.90
CA GLU A 53 -1.61 9.11 4.93
C GLU A 53 -1.73 10.63 5.14
N GLN A 54 -0.61 11.32 5.23
CA GLN A 54 -0.61 12.77 5.41
C GLN A 54 -1.26 13.48 4.22
N ALA A 55 -1.01 13.01 3.01
CA ALA A 55 -1.64 13.57 1.82
C ALA A 55 -3.16 13.35 1.84
N LEU A 56 -3.60 12.15 2.25
CA LEU A 56 -5.02 11.84 2.39
C LEU A 56 -5.68 12.66 3.49
N ALA A 57 -4.99 12.88 4.60
CA ALA A 57 -5.50 13.67 5.71
C ALA A 57 -5.71 15.14 5.33
N GLY A 58 -4.98 15.65 4.36
CA GLY A 58 -5.12 17.01 3.87
C GLY A 58 -6.35 17.25 3.00
N ARG A 59 -7.10 16.20 2.65
CA ARG A 59 -8.32 16.33 1.84
C ARG A 59 -9.49 16.79 2.69
N LYS A 60 -10.37 17.58 2.11
CA LYS A 60 -11.58 18.04 2.81
C LYS A 60 -12.67 16.96 2.76
N GLY A 61 -13.25 16.65 3.92
CA GLY A 61 -14.44 15.80 4.01
C GLY A 61 -14.25 14.34 3.61
N SER A 62 -13.02 13.91 3.38
CA SER A 62 -12.75 12.55 2.96
C SER A 62 -12.34 11.68 4.13
N VAL A 63 -12.78 10.43 4.08
CA VAL A 63 -12.45 9.41 5.07
C VAL A 63 -11.23 8.64 4.59
N HIS A 64 -10.29 8.40 5.49
CA HIS A 64 -9.14 7.57 5.19
C HIS A 64 -8.70 6.80 6.43
N ARG A 65 -7.96 5.73 6.21
CA ARG A 65 -7.34 4.96 7.28
C ARG A 65 -6.04 4.34 6.76
N LEU A 66 -5.03 4.30 7.59
CA LEU A 66 -3.80 3.54 7.37
C LEU A 66 -3.76 2.38 8.37
N VAL A 67 -3.58 1.17 7.86
CA VAL A 67 -3.39 -0.03 8.68
C VAL A 67 -2.02 -0.62 8.36
N VAL A 68 -1.15 -0.66 9.35
CA VAL A 68 0.13 -1.37 9.26
C VAL A 68 -0.06 -2.74 9.88
N VAL A 69 0.10 -3.79 9.09
CA VAL A 69 -0.15 -5.17 9.53
C VAL A 69 1.13 -5.74 10.15
N PRO A 70 1.14 -6.00 11.48
CA PRO A 70 2.35 -6.50 12.13
C PRO A 70 2.80 -7.83 11.54
N GLY A 71 4.09 -7.95 11.29
CA GLY A 71 4.71 -9.19 10.81
C GLY A 71 4.42 -9.55 9.36
N ALA A 72 3.71 -8.72 8.60
CA ALA A 72 3.35 -9.03 7.22
C ALA A 72 4.35 -8.43 6.22
N SER A 73 4.52 -9.13 5.10
CA SER A 73 5.36 -8.73 3.98
C SER A 73 4.64 -7.72 3.07
N HIS A 74 5.33 -7.33 1.98
CA HIS A 74 4.73 -6.52 0.92
C HIS A 74 3.45 -7.15 0.34
N ASN A 75 3.41 -8.47 0.22
CA ASN A 75 2.24 -9.20 -0.28
C ASN A 75 1.20 -9.49 0.81
N LEU A 76 1.36 -8.90 1.98
CA LEU A 76 0.47 -9.08 3.14
C LEU A 76 0.40 -10.54 3.59
N LYS A 77 1.51 -11.25 3.48
CA LYS A 77 1.69 -12.61 4.00
C LYS A 77 2.51 -12.54 5.27
N MET A 78 2.19 -13.36 6.25
CA MET A 78 2.98 -13.40 7.48
C MET A 78 4.38 -13.91 7.20
N VAL A 79 5.39 -13.16 7.63
CA VAL A 79 6.80 -13.53 7.53
C VAL A 79 7.15 -14.41 8.71
N LYS A 80 7.63 -15.63 8.44
CA LYS A 80 7.89 -16.64 9.48
C LYS A 80 9.31 -16.60 10.03
N SER A 81 10.25 -16.06 9.26
CA SER A 81 11.65 -15.94 9.63
C SER A 81 12.33 -14.88 8.79
N ASP A 82 13.56 -14.51 9.15
CA ASP A 82 14.35 -13.53 8.40
C ASP A 82 14.64 -14.00 6.96
N ALA A 83 14.64 -15.31 6.73
CA ALA A 83 14.87 -15.88 5.40
C ALA A 83 13.59 -15.96 4.56
N ASP A 84 12.43 -15.71 5.16
CA ASP A 84 11.14 -15.80 4.48
C ASP A 84 10.86 -14.50 3.71
N ALA A 85 10.72 -14.61 2.40
CA ALA A 85 10.39 -13.48 1.54
C ALA A 85 8.93 -13.03 1.67
N GLY A 86 8.08 -13.84 2.31
CA GLY A 86 6.68 -13.49 2.51
C GLY A 86 5.84 -13.56 1.25
N PHE A 87 6.14 -14.50 0.35
CA PHE A 87 5.40 -14.65 -0.90
C PHE A 87 4.34 -15.74 -0.86
N VAL A 88 4.40 -16.61 0.14
CA VAL A 88 3.59 -17.83 0.21
C VAL A 88 2.70 -17.81 1.44
N GLY A 89 1.54 -18.41 1.32
CA GLY A 89 0.58 -18.55 2.40
C GLY A 89 -0.66 -17.71 2.20
N PRO A 90 -1.59 -17.78 3.15
CA PRO A 90 -2.82 -17.00 3.10
C PRO A 90 -2.55 -15.52 3.38
N LEU A 91 -3.52 -14.69 3.06
CA LEU A 91 -3.51 -13.30 3.45
C LEU A 91 -3.46 -13.19 4.98
N ALA A 92 -2.64 -12.31 5.52
CA ALA A 92 -2.57 -12.10 6.97
C ALA A 92 -3.97 -11.76 7.52
N ALA A 93 -4.35 -12.37 8.64
CA ALA A 93 -5.68 -12.20 9.20
C ALA A 93 -6.02 -10.74 9.48
N ALA A 94 -5.08 -9.97 10.01
CA ALA A 94 -5.30 -8.56 10.29
C ALA A 94 -5.52 -7.73 9.01
N ALA A 95 -4.87 -8.11 7.91
CA ALA A 95 -5.10 -7.46 6.61
C ALA A 95 -6.51 -7.77 6.10
N GLU A 96 -6.91 -9.03 6.16
CA GLU A 96 -8.26 -9.46 5.77
C GLU A 96 -9.33 -8.74 6.58
N GLU A 97 -9.18 -8.69 7.89
CA GLU A 97 -10.12 -8.00 8.77
C GLU A 97 -10.24 -6.52 8.45
N ALA A 98 -9.12 -5.87 8.20
CA ALA A 98 -9.10 -4.44 7.86
C ALA A 98 -9.83 -4.17 6.54
N ILE A 99 -9.56 -4.98 5.52
CA ILE A 99 -10.15 -4.81 4.20
C ILE A 99 -11.65 -5.11 4.23
N VAL A 100 -12.04 -6.24 4.81
CA VAL A 100 -13.44 -6.66 4.88
C VAL A 100 -14.24 -5.68 5.75
N GLY A 101 -13.71 -5.33 6.92
CA GLY A 101 -14.40 -4.40 7.84
C GLY A 101 -14.58 -3.02 7.23
N TRP A 102 -13.53 -2.48 6.61
CA TRP A 102 -13.63 -1.19 5.94
C TRP A 102 -14.65 -1.20 4.81
N THR A 103 -14.60 -2.23 3.97
CA THR A 103 -15.51 -2.35 2.83
C THR A 103 -16.96 -2.48 3.28
N ALA A 104 -17.22 -3.33 4.28
CA ALA A 104 -18.57 -3.51 4.83
C ALA A 104 -19.12 -2.20 5.39
N GLN A 105 -18.29 -1.46 6.13
CA GLN A 105 -18.67 -0.17 6.70
C GLN A 105 -19.03 0.84 5.61
N ARG A 106 -18.23 0.90 4.52
CA ARG A 106 -18.54 1.81 3.41
C ARG A 106 -19.79 1.42 2.67
N LEU A 107 -20.04 0.13 2.50
CA LEU A 107 -21.28 -0.37 1.84
C LEU A 107 -22.53 -0.10 2.68
N ASN A 108 -22.39 -0.02 4.01
CA ASN A 108 -23.52 0.28 4.90
C ASN A 108 -23.77 1.78 5.07
N GLY A 109 -23.09 2.62 4.31
CA GLY A 109 -23.33 4.05 4.29
C GLY A 109 -22.68 4.85 5.40
N ASP A 110 -21.71 4.27 6.07
CA ASP A 110 -20.99 4.96 7.15
C ASP A 110 -19.71 5.62 6.67
#